data_fd47eb2184d997ffa120a6a9057ebc75
#
_entry.id   fd47eb2184d997ffa120a6a9057ebc75
#
_cell.length_a   1.000
_cell.length_b   1.000
_cell.length_c   1.000
_cell.angle_alpha   90.00
_cell.angle_beta   90.00
_cell.angle_gamma   90.00
#
_symmetry.space_group_name_H-M   'P 1'
#
loop_
_entity.id
_entity.type
_entity.pdbx_description
1 polymer ?
#
loop_
_entity_poly.entity_id
_entity_poly.type
_entity_poly.pdbx_seq_one_letter_code
_entity_poly.pdbx_strand_id
1 'polypeptide(L)'
;MAPSKKIDDLYDLIEGIETAMFTTRRSNGQLVSRPMATQHRIEGADLWFVTNVDTHKLDELALDPHVNCAYYNNRSHEWVSVSGVAHVSKNRTRIRQLYQENWKVWFGDEGGEMDGGPNDPRIALIMVEAESATYMKVSKPRPVVLFEVLKERVTGSPREIGDIREVTGAEMMD
;
A
#
# COMPACT_ATOMS: atom_id res chain seq x y z
N MET A 1 -4.31 21.68 -9.44
CA MET A 1 -3.05 21.33 -8.73
C MET A 1 -2.13 20.73 -9.74
N ALA A 2 -0.82 21.01 -9.70
CA ALA A 2 0.14 20.39 -10.60
C ALA A 2 0.14 18.86 -10.38
N PRO A 3 0.27 18.05 -11.44
CA PRO A 3 0.28 16.58 -11.32
C PRO A 3 1.28 16.07 -10.27
N SER A 4 2.49 16.61 -10.23
CA SER A 4 3.54 16.26 -9.26
C SER A 4 3.07 16.36 -7.80
N LYS A 5 2.33 17.41 -7.44
CA LYS A 5 1.88 17.58 -6.05
C LYS A 5 0.81 16.56 -5.64
N LYS A 6 -0.04 16.11 -6.55
CA LYS A 6 -1.00 15.03 -6.26
C LYS A 6 -0.26 13.71 -5.98
N ILE A 7 0.76 13.43 -6.77
CA ILE A 7 1.59 12.23 -6.64
C ILE A 7 2.40 12.27 -5.33
N ASP A 8 3.04 13.40 -5.03
CA ASP A 8 3.78 13.58 -3.78
C ASP A 8 2.86 13.37 -2.57
N ASP A 9 1.69 14.00 -2.55
CA ASP A 9 0.68 13.84 -1.49
C ASP A 9 0.23 12.38 -1.31
N LEU A 10 0.06 11.64 -2.43
CA LEU A 10 -0.30 10.22 -2.42
C LEU A 10 0.77 9.37 -1.74
N TYR A 11 2.03 9.53 -2.16
CA TYR A 11 3.14 8.74 -1.61
C TYR A 11 3.46 9.14 -0.16
N ASP A 12 3.37 10.41 0.21
CA ASP A 12 3.47 10.86 1.60
C ASP A 12 2.47 10.16 2.53
N LEU A 13 1.22 9.99 2.05
CA LEU A 13 0.18 9.28 2.80
C LEU A 13 0.50 7.78 2.92
N ILE A 14 0.93 7.15 1.83
CA ILE A 14 1.28 5.73 1.81
C ILE A 14 2.45 5.47 2.77
N GLU A 15 3.51 6.27 2.70
CA GLU A 15 4.68 6.16 3.58
C GLU A 15 4.32 6.43 5.05
N GLY A 16 3.46 7.41 5.31
CA GLY A 16 3.03 7.76 6.66
C GLY A 16 2.10 6.72 7.32
N ILE A 17 1.38 5.91 6.53
CA ILE A 17 0.49 4.86 7.03
C ILE A 17 1.19 3.50 7.06
N GLU A 18 2.09 3.23 6.11
CA GLU A 18 2.96 2.06 5.96
C GLU A 18 2.22 0.75 5.64
N THR A 19 1.17 0.40 6.37
CA THR A 19 0.47 -0.89 6.22
C THR A 19 -0.75 -0.77 5.32
N ALA A 20 -0.73 -1.53 4.22
CA ALA A 20 -1.87 -1.71 3.34
C ALA A 20 -2.73 -2.90 3.77
N MET A 21 -4.04 -2.78 3.61
CA MET A 21 -4.93 -3.92 3.44
C MET A 21 -4.86 -4.35 1.96
N PHE A 22 -4.03 -5.36 1.70
CA PHE A 22 -3.76 -5.88 0.36
C PHE A 22 -4.83 -6.89 -0.02
N THR A 23 -5.61 -6.58 -1.06
CA THR A 23 -6.77 -7.36 -1.48
C THR A 23 -6.49 -8.10 -2.79
N THR A 24 -6.72 -9.40 -2.79
CA THR A 24 -6.65 -10.30 -3.95
C THR A 24 -8.00 -10.97 -4.18
N ARG A 25 -8.16 -11.59 -5.36
CA ARG A 25 -9.34 -12.38 -5.72
C ARG A 25 -9.00 -13.87 -5.71
N ARG A 26 -9.82 -14.67 -5.06
CA ARG A 26 -9.76 -16.13 -5.10
C ARG A 26 -10.40 -16.69 -6.36
N SER A 27 -10.11 -17.97 -6.69
CA SER A 27 -10.68 -18.69 -7.83
C SER A 27 -12.23 -18.75 -7.83
N ASN A 28 -12.85 -18.70 -6.65
CA ASN A 28 -14.31 -18.64 -6.49
C ASN A 28 -14.89 -17.23 -6.57
N GLY A 29 -14.08 -16.21 -6.90
CA GLY A 29 -14.46 -14.81 -7.03
C GLY A 29 -14.48 -14.01 -5.71
N GLN A 30 -14.26 -14.64 -4.56
CA GLN A 30 -14.21 -13.96 -3.28
C GLN A 30 -12.98 -13.06 -3.18
N LEU A 31 -13.17 -11.87 -2.59
CA LEU A 31 -12.09 -10.95 -2.27
C LEU A 31 -11.57 -11.23 -0.87
N VAL A 32 -10.24 -11.25 -0.72
CA VAL A 32 -9.56 -11.47 0.56
C VAL A 32 -8.56 -10.36 0.78
N SER A 33 -8.68 -9.68 1.91
CA SER A 33 -7.75 -8.62 2.34
C SER A 33 -6.88 -9.11 3.49
N ARG A 34 -5.60 -8.73 3.48
CA ARG A 34 -4.64 -9.00 4.56
C ARG A 34 -3.70 -7.81 4.75
N PRO A 35 -3.26 -7.53 5.99
CA PRO A 35 -2.30 -6.46 6.22
C PRO A 35 -0.94 -6.84 5.63
N MET A 36 -0.33 -5.92 4.89
CA MET A 36 1.01 -6.06 4.34
C MET A 36 1.77 -4.72 4.47
N ALA A 37 2.99 -4.78 5.01
CA ALA A 37 3.84 -3.59 5.12
C ALA A 37 4.38 -3.21 3.73
N THR A 38 4.11 -1.97 3.34
CA THR A 38 4.67 -1.39 2.12
C THR A 38 6.17 -1.14 2.32
N GLN A 39 6.97 -1.60 1.38
CA GLN A 39 8.40 -1.35 1.40
C GLN A 39 8.69 0.03 0.79
N HIS A 40 9.90 0.57 1.05
CA HIS A 40 10.29 1.82 0.42
C HIS A 40 10.30 1.70 -1.10
N ARG A 41 10.01 2.79 -1.77
CA ARG A 41 9.90 2.82 -3.22
C ARG A 41 11.27 2.70 -3.88
N ILE A 42 11.38 1.79 -4.83
CA ILE A 42 12.51 1.66 -5.75
C ILE A 42 12.01 1.65 -7.19
N GLU A 43 12.91 1.83 -8.14
CA GLU A 43 12.58 1.83 -9.56
C GLU A 43 11.96 0.50 -10.02
N GLY A 44 10.93 0.56 -10.88
CA GLY A 44 10.33 -0.59 -11.55
C GLY A 44 8.94 -1.00 -11.08
N ALA A 45 8.38 -0.36 -10.06
CA ALA A 45 6.97 -0.44 -9.68
C ALA A 45 6.58 0.70 -8.74
N ASP A 46 5.27 0.93 -8.59
CA ASP A 46 4.72 1.98 -7.73
C ASP A 46 4.72 1.58 -6.26
N LEU A 47 4.35 0.32 -5.97
CA LEU A 47 4.34 -0.23 -4.62
C LEU A 47 5.09 -1.56 -4.56
N TRP A 48 5.75 -1.79 -3.42
CA TRP A 48 6.54 -2.99 -3.17
C TRP A 48 6.14 -3.63 -1.85
N PHE A 49 5.98 -4.95 -1.88
CA PHE A 49 5.71 -5.77 -0.71
C PHE A 49 6.61 -6.99 -0.68
N VAL A 50 6.92 -7.48 0.53
CA VAL A 50 7.64 -8.74 0.72
C VAL A 50 6.67 -9.85 1.10
N THR A 51 6.91 -11.04 0.62
CA THR A 51 6.07 -12.22 0.90
C THR A 51 6.90 -13.50 0.91
N ASN A 52 6.34 -14.53 1.55
CA ASN A 52 6.85 -15.90 1.45
C ASN A 52 6.28 -16.55 0.18
N VAL A 53 7.13 -17.30 -0.55
CA VAL A 53 6.77 -18.01 -1.78
C VAL A 53 5.69 -19.07 -1.59
N ASP A 54 5.57 -19.62 -0.37
CA ASP A 54 4.63 -20.71 -0.05
C ASP A 54 3.25 -20.21 0.39
N THR A 55 2.90 -18.95 0.11
CA THR A 55 1.62 -18.37 0.52
C THR A 55 0.57 -18.47 -0.58
N HIS A 56 -0.67 -18.81 -0.20
CA HIS A 56 -1.82 -18.91 -1.14
C HIS A 56 -2.11 -17.62 -1.91
N LYS A 57 -1.67 -16.44 -1.43
CA LYS A 57 -1.85 -15.19 -2.17
C LYS A 57 -1.11 -15.19 -3.52
N LEU A 58 -0.02 -15.94 -3.65
CA LEU A 58 0.70 -16.07 -4.93
C LEU A 58 -0.09 -16.88 -5.95
N ASP A 59 -0.82 -17.91 -5.49
CA ASP A 59 -1.75 -18.67 -6.35
C ASP A 59 -2.92 -17.79 -6.78
N GLU A 60 -3.44 -16.96 -5.87
CA GLU A 60 -4.49 -15.97 -6.17
C GLU A 60 -4.03 -14.96 -7.22
N LEU A 61 -2.80 -14.41 -7.09
CA LEU A 61 -2.20 -13.48 -8.05
C LEU A 61 -1.89 -14.12 -9.41
N ALA A 62 -1.57 -15.42 -9.44
CA ALA A 62 -1.35 -16.15 -10.68
C ALA A 62 -2.66 -16.34 -11.48
N LEU A 63 -3.80 -16.41 -10.79
CA LEU A 63 -5.12 -16.52 -11.40
C LEU A 63 -5.69 -15.15 -11.82
N ASP A 64 -5.57 -14.16 -10.96
CA ASP A 64 -6.03 -12.80 -11.20
C ASP A 64 -5.02 -11.81 -10.59
N PRO A 65 -4.21 -11.12 -11.41
CA PRO A 65 -3.19 -10.19 -10.91
C PRO A 65 -3.75 -8.84 -10.45
N HIS A 66 -5.04 -8.55 -10.64
CA HIS A 66 -5.63 -7.29 -10.19
C HIS A 66 -5.75 -7.26 -8.67
N VAL A 67 -5.28 -6.17 -8.10
CA VAL A 67 -5.23 -5.97 -6.65
C VAL A 67 -5.76 -4.60 -6.25
N ASN A 68 -6.12 -4.49 -4.98
CA ASN A 68 -6.35 -3.21 -4.34
C ASN A 68 -5.50 -3.13 -3.05
N CYS A 69 -4.80 -2.01 -2.88
CA CYS A 69 -4.03 -1.68 -1.69
C CYS A 69 -4.72 -0.51 -0.99
N ALA A 70 -5.42 -0.79 0.10
CA ALA A 70 -6.13 0.23 0.88
C ALA A 70 -5.37 0.56 2.16
N TYR A 71 -5.24 1.85 2.45
CA TYR A 71 -4.56 2.40 3.62
C TYR A 71 -5.52 3.27 4.42
N TYR A 72 -5.46 3.21 5.74
CA TYR A 72 -6.28 4.05 6.60
C TYR A 72 -5.54 4.46 7.86
N ASN A 73 -5.47 5.77 8.08
CA ASN A 73 -4.93 6.35 9.30
C ASN A 73 -6.07 6.67 10.28
N ASN A 74 -6.14 5.91 11.34
CA ASN A 74 -7.21 6.04 12.33
C ASN A 74 -7.13 7.33 13.19
N ARG A 75 -5.99 8.03 13.17
CA ARG A 75 -5.80 9.29 13.91
C ARG A 75 -6.18 10.52 13.11
N SER A 76 -5.79 10.54 11.83
CA SER A 76 -6.07 11.67 10.92
C SER A 76 -7.34 11.45 10.08
N HIS A 77 -7.83 10.20 10.00
CA HIS A 77 -8.90 9.74 9.11
C HIS A 77 -8.55 9.84 7.62
N GLU A 78 -7.30 10.08 7.30
CA GLU A 78 -6.80 10.03 5.94
C GLU A 78 -6.77 8.61 5.43
N TRP A 79 -7.00 8.44 4.13
CA TRP A 79 -7.00 7.13 3.52
C TRP A 79 -6.53 7.18 2.06
N VAL A 80 -6.07 6.04 1.59
CA VAL A 80 -5.65 5.81 0.20
C VAL A 80 -6.21 4.48 -0.27
N SER A 81 -6.64 4.43 -1.52
CA SER A 81 -6.98 3.20 -2.24
C SER A 81 -6.25 3.21 -3.57
N VAL A 82 -5.35 2.26 -3.77
CA VAL A 82 -4.62 2.07 -5.03
C VAL A 82 -5.12 0.79 -5.68
N SER A 83 -5.59 0.88 -6.93
CA SER A 83 -5.91 -0.26 -7.77
C SER A 83 -4.82 -0.43 -8.82
N GLY A 84 -4.45 -1.68 -9.08
CA GLY A 84 -3.40 -1.96 -10.05
C GLY A 84 -3.18 -3.44 -10.31
N VAL A 85 -2.11 -3.75 -11.01
CA VAL A 85 -1.71 -5.10 -11.40
C VAL A 85 -0.47 -5.50 -10.61
N ALA A 86 -0.52 -6.67 -9.99
CA ALA A 86 0.58 -7.20 -9.18
C ALA A 86 1.40 -8.24 -9.97
N HIS A 87 2.71 -8.15 -9.82
CA HIS A 87 3.68 -9.10 -10.37
C HIS A 87 4.55 -9.67 -9.25
N VAL A 88 4.79 -10.98 -9.28
CA VAL A 88 5.68 -11.65 -8.32
C VAL A 88 7.10 -11.69 -8.87
N SER A 89 8.06 -11.24 -8.08
CA SER A 89 9.47 -11.23 -8.45
C SER A 89 10.32 -11.97 -7.42
N LYS A 90 11.19 -12.86 -7.90
CA LYS A 90 12.24 -13.54 -7.11
C LYS A 90 13.63 -12.96 -7.41
N ASN A 91 13.70 -11.77 -8.00
CA ASN A 91 14.96 -11.11 -8.36
C ASN A 91 15.78 -10.80 -7.09
N ARG A 92 16.87 -11.52 -6.89
CA ARG A 92 17.71 -11.39 -5.69
C ARG A 92 18.36 -10.02 -5.55
N THR A 93 18.67 -9.34 -6.65
CA THR A 93 19.23 -7.98 -6.58
C THR A 93 18.21 -7.01 -5.98
N ARG A 94 16.95 -7.06 -6.42
CA ARG A 94 15.88 -6.23 -5.88
C ARG A 94 15.54 -6.60 -4.43
N ILE A 95 15.53 -7.90 -4.10
CA ILE A 95 15.32 -8.36 -2.73
C ILE A 95 16.41 -7.80 -1.81
N ARG A 96 17.70 -7.88 -2.20
CA ARG A 96 18.81 -7.29 -1.42
C ARG A 96 18.70 -5.77 -1.28
N GLN A 97 18.23 -5.08 -2.32
CA GLN A 97 18.04 -3.63 -2.31
C GLN A 97 16.96 -3.18 -1.31
N LEU A 98 15.87 -3.97 -1.20
CA LEU A 98 14.74 -3.70 -0.30
C LEU A 98 14.91 -4.31 1.08
N TYR A 99 15.85 -5.24 1.25
CA TYR A 99 15.99 -6.03 2.47
C TYR A 99 16.12 -5.17 3.73
N GLN A 100 15.40 -5.59 4.76
CA GLN A 100 15.45 -5.03 6.10
C GLN A 100 15.59 -6.16 7.13
N GLU A 101 16.38 -5.93 8.18
CA GLU A 101 16.62 -6.92 9.24
C GLU A 101 15.34 -7.39 9.94
N ASN A 102 14.30 -6.56 9.99
CA ASN A 102 13.01 -6.93 10.57
C ASN A 102 12.27 -8.03 9.77
N TRP A 103 12.66 -8.32 8.52
CA TRP A 103 12.08 -9.42 7.76
C TRP A 103 12.38 -10.77 8.40
N LYS A 104 13.51 -10.91 9.12
CA LYS A 104 13.87 -12.14 9.87
C LYS A 104 12.79 -12.54 10.89
N VAL A 105 12.08 -11.57 11.45
CA VAL A 105 10.97 -11.84 12.39
C VAL A 105 9.82 -12.57 11.71
N TRP A 106 9.60 -12.30 10.42
CA TRP A 106 8.51 -12.88 9.64
C TRP A 106 8.86 -14.25 9.04
N PHE A 107 10.12 -14.41 8.63
CA PHE A 107 10.59 -15.65 7.97
C PHE A 107 11.12 -16.66 8.98
N GLY A 108 11.67 -16.21 10.10
CA GLY A 108 12.35 -17.07 11.06
C GLY A 108 13.64 -17.68 10.48
N ASP A 109 14.42 -18.28 11.36
CA ASP A 109 15.62 -19.05 10.99
C ASP A 109 15.29 -20.55 11.06
N GLU A 110 15.24 -21.21 9.90
CA GLU A 110 15.02 -22.66 9.77
C GLU A 110 16.33 -23.41 9.47
N GLY A 111 17.45 -22.68 9.45
CA GLY A 111 18.79 -23.21 9.18
C GLY A 111 19.22 -23.14 7.72
N GLY A 112 20.53 -23.17 7.50
CA GLY A 112 21.12 -23.08 6.17
C GLY A 112 20.81 -21.77 5.46
N GLU A 113 20.30 -21.85 4.23
CA GLU A 113 19.91 -20.67 3.45
C GLU A 113 18.55 -20.09 3.86
N MET A 114 17.76 -20.82 4.66
CA MET A 114 16.44 -20.38 5.18
C MET A 114 16.60 -19.66 6.52
N ASP A 115 17.39 -18.59 6.53
CA ASP A 115 17.77 -17.82 7.72
C ASP A 115 17.05 -16.49 7.87
N GLY A 116 16.08 -16.20 6.97
CA GLY A 116 15.36 -14.92 6.91
C GLY A 116 16.23 -13.78 6.35
N GLY A 117 17.43 -14.05 5.87
CA GLY A 117 18.35 -13.10 5.26
C GLY A 117 18.03 -12.80 3.80
N PRO A 118 18.76 -11.87 3.16
CA PRO A 118 18.46 -11.40 1.80
C PRO A 118 18.64 -12.48 0.70
N ASN A 119 19.25 -13.60 1.03
CA ASN A 119 19.42 -14.74 0.13
C ASN A 119 18.44 -15.88 0.38
N ASP A 120 17.58 -15.76 1.40
CA ASP A 120 16.60 -16.77 1.76
C ASP A 120 15.67 -17.08 0.56
N PRO A 121 15.61 -18.35 0.09
CA PRO A 121 14.85 -18.74 -1.09
C PRO A 121 13.33 -18.57 -0.91
N ARG A 122 12.84 -18.51 0.33
CA ARG A 122 11.42 -18.28 0.65
C ARG A 122 10.97 -16.86 0.35
N ILE A 123 11.89 -15.89 0.23
CA ILE A 123 11.56 -14.48 0.02
C ILE A 123 11.23 -14.24 -1.46
N ALA A 124 10.05 -13.65 -1.69
CA ALA A 124 9.66 -13.05 -2.95
C ALA A 124 9.14 -11.63 -2.71
N LEU A 125 9.13 -10.83 -3.77
CA LEU A 125 8.54 -9.50 -3.80
C LEU A 125 7.23 -9.54 -4.58
N ILE A 126 6.27 -8.75 -4.14
CA ILE A 126 5.10 -8.39 -4.94
C ILE A 126 5.31 -6.94 -5.37
N MET A 127 5.32 -6.72 -6.68
CA MET A 127 5.43 -5.44 -7.35
C MET A 127 4.04 -5.04 -7.82
N VAL A 128 3.57 -3.85 -7.49
CA VAL A 128 2.27 -3.34 -7.96
C VAL A 128 2.52 -2.16 -8.88
N GLU A 129 2.03 -2.29 -10.11
CA GLU A 129 1.90 -1.19 -11.06
C GLU A 129 0.51 -0.59 -10.88
N ALA A 130 0.46 0.66 -10.46
CA ALA A 130 -0.81 1.33 -10.14
C ALA A 130 -1.51 1.80 -11.43
N GLU A 131 -2.79 1.42 -11.58
CA GLU A 131 -3.64 1.88 -12.68
C GLU A 131 -4.45 3.13 -12.28
N SER A 132 -4.79 3.23 -11.00
CA SER A 132 -5.48 4.37 -10.43
C SER A 132 -5.30 4.44 -8.92
N ALA A 133 -5.39 5.63 -8.37
CA ALA A 133 -5.44 5.85 -6.94
C ALA A 133 -6.50 6.89 -6.58
N THR A 134 -7.21 6.63 -5.48
CA THR A 134 -8.09 7.60 -4.85
C THR A 134 -7.64 7.79 -3.42
N TYR A 135 -7.54 9.02 -2.96
CA TYR A 135 -7.13 9.31 -1.59
C TYR A 135 -7.83 10.53 -1.01
N MET A 136 -7.94 10.56 0.30
CA MET A 136 -8.38 11.73 1.06
C MET A 136 -7.24 12.22 1.93
N LYS A 137 -6.85 13.47 1.74
CA LYS A 137 -5.87 14.19 2.58
C LYS A 137 -6.56 15.28 3.36
N VAL A 138 -6.27 15.37 4.67
CA VAL A 138 -6.79 16.44 5.52
C VAL A 138 -6.09 17.74 5.16
N SER A 139 -6.87 18.70 4.67
CA SER A 139 -6.37 20.00 4.21
C SER A 139 -6.39 21.08 5.28
N LYS A 140 -7.08 20.82 6.41
CA LYS A 140 -7.29 21.81 7.49
C LYS A 140 -6.46 21.49 8.72
N PRO A 141 -5.87 22.48 9.41
CA PRO A 141 -5.20 22.29 10.69
C PRO A 141 -6.15 21.69 11.75
N ARG A 142 -5.61 20.88 12.68
CA ARG A 142 -6.38 20.22 13.76
C ARG A 142 -7.36 21.13 14.52
N PRO A 143 -7.01 22.41 14.88
CA PRO A 143 -7.95 23.32 15.53
C PRO A 143 -9.18 23.62 14.68
N VAL A 144 -9.02 23.74 13.36
CA VAL A 144 -10.11 23.98 12.41
C VAL A 144 -11.00 22.75 12.29
N VAL A 145 -10.40 21.55 12.24
CA VAL A 145 -11.16 20.28 12.24
C VAL A 145 -12.00 20.14 13.50
N LEU A 146 -11.45 20.47 14.67
CA LEU A 146 -12.19 20.44 15.95
C LEU A 146 -13.35 21.43 15.92
N PHE A 147 -13.16 22.62 15.36
CA PHE A 147 -14.21 23.62 15.21
C PHE A 147 -15.33 23.14 14.28
N GLU A 148 -14.99 22.52 13.15
CA GLU A 148 -15.98 21.94 12.22
C GLU A 148 -16.80 20.82 12.88
N VAL A 149 -16.15 19.96 13.69
CA VAL A 149 -16.84 18.92 14.47
C VAL A 149 -17.83 19.51 15.46
N LEU A 150 -17.44 20.58 16.17
CA LEU A 150 -18.34 21.28 17.11
C LEU A 150 -19.48 21.97 16.38
N LYS A 151 -19.20 22.59 15.23
CA LYS A 151 -20.20 23.25 14.38
C LYS A 151 -21.25 22.25 13.88
N GLU A 152 -20.82 21.05 13.41
CA GLU A 152 -21.73 19.98 12.97
C GLU A 152 -22.73 19.58 14.06
N ARG A 153 -22.26 19.45 15.31
CA ARG A 153 -23.12 19.10 16.45
C ARG A 153 -24.21 20.17 16.73
N VAL A 154 -23.93 21.42 16.38
CA VAL A 154 -24.85 22.56 16.64
C VAL A 154 -25.74 22.83 15.43
N THR A 155 -25.20 22.70 14.22
CA THR A 155 -25.87 23.14 12.98
C THR A 155 -26.35 22.03 12.07
N GLY A 156 -25.88 20.78 12.31
CA GLY A 156 -26.17 19.62 11.45
C GLY A 156 -25.55 19.70 10.04
N SER A 157 -24.61 20.63 9.82
CA SER A 157 -23.95 20.77 8.51
C SER A 157 -22.92 19.68 8.28
N PRO A 158 -22.77 19.13 7.04
CA PRO A 158 -21.78 18.10 6.73
C PRO A 158 -20.34 18.55 7.01
N ARG A 159 -19.49 17.59 7.38
CA ARG A 159 -18.05 17.85 7.62
C ARG A 159 -17.29 18.03 6.31
N GLU A 160 -16.58 19.14 6.19
CA GLU A 160 -15.54 19.32 5.17
C GLU A 160 -14.15 19.17 5.82
N ILE A 161 -13.73 17.92 6.07
CA ILE A 161 -12.49 17.63 6.80
C ILE A 161 -11.30 17.51 5.86
N GLY A 162 -11.50 17.02 4.65
CA GLY A 162 -10.43 16.77 3.68
C GLY A 162 -10.91 16.75 2.24
N ASP A 163 -9.96 16.81 1.32
CA ASP A 163 -10.20 16.75 -0.12
C ASP A 163 -9.99 15.32 -0.63
N ILE A 164 -11.00 14.79 -1.32
CA ILE A 164 -10.86 13.54 -2.06
C ILE A 164 -10.25 13.85 -3.43
N ARG A 165 -9.22 13.10 -3.80
CA ARG A 165 -8.48 13.27 -5.05
C ARG A 165 -8.32 11.94 -5.76
N GLU A 166 -8.37 11.99 -7.08
CA GLU A 166 -8.14 10.84 -7.95
C GLU A 166 -6.87 11.06 -8.78
N VAL A 167 -6.10 10.00 -8.93
CA VAL A 167 -4.89 9.94 -9.75
C VAL A 167 -5.08 8.80 -10.73
N THR A 168 -4.88 9.08 -12.01
CA THR A 168 -4.93 8.06 -13.07
C THR A 168 -3.55 7.45 -13.29
N GLY A 169 -3.49 6.24 -13.87
CA GLY A 169 -2.23 5.60 -14.21
C GLY A 169 -1.34 6.45 -15.12
N ALA A 170 -1.94 7.25 -16.01
CA ALA A 170 -1.19 8.19 -16.86
C ALA A 170 -0.47 9.29 -16.04
N GLU A 171 -1.12 9.78 -14.95
CA GLU A 171 -0.50 10.77 -14.05
C GLU A 171 0.58 10.16 -13.14
N MET A 172 0.60 8.83 -12.97
CA MET A 172 1.60 8.13 -12.16
C MET A 172 2.90 7.82 -12.92
N MET A 173 2.83 7.85 -14.26
CA MET A 173 3.99 7.59 -15.13
C MET A 173 4.81 8.84 -15.47
N ASP A 174 4.34 10.04 -15.13
CA ASP A 174 5.04 11.33 -15.24
C ASP A 174 5.92 11.61 -14.01
#